data_9fd804eed16dac05dad3241aaf65a70e
#
_entry.id   9fd804eed16dac05dad3241aaf65a70e
#
_cell.length_a   1.000
_cell.length_b   1.000
_cell.length_c   1.000
_cell.angle_alpha   90.00
_cell.angle_beta   90.00
_cell.angle_gamma   90.00
#
_symmetry.space_group_name_H-M   'P 1'
#
loop_
_entity.id
_entity.type
_entity.pdbx_description
1 polymer ?
#
loop_
_entity_poly.entity_id
_entity_poly.type
_entity_poly.pdbx_seq_one_letter_code
_entity_poly.pdbx_strand_id
1 'polypeptide(L)'
;MSIQGDFVIKRTTTLSDYYLLYKPFQVLSQFTSTDNKLCLKDIMDVPKDVYPVGRLDHDSEGLLILTNDKQLNHRLLHPSFQHEREYWVQVDGAITSSAIQALKTGVTASFSGV
;
A
#
# COMPACT_ATOMS: atom_id res chain seq x y z
N MET A 1 8.74 14.68 14.15
CA MET A 1 7.62 13.81 13.71
C MET A 1 6.31 14.45 14.13
N SER A 2 5.34 14.50 13.26
CA SER A 2 4.01 15.05 13.55
C SER A 2 2.93 14.12 13.01
N ILE A 3 1.73 14.22 13.58
CA ILE A 3 0.56 13.43 13.17
C ILE A 3 -0.41 14.38 12.47
N GLN A 4 -0.85 13.99 11.28
CA GLN A 4 -1.84 14.74 10.49
C GLN A 4 -3.09 13.87 10.34
N GLY A 5 -4.17 14.22 11.05
CA GLY A 5 -5.38 13.41 11.10
C GLY A 5 -5.13 12.09 11.83
N ASP A 6 -6.07 11.14 11.69
CA ASP A 6 -6.05 9.88 12.42
C ASP A 6 -5.20 8.79 11.74
N PHE A 7 -4.75 9.03 10.49
CA PHE A 7 -4.18 7.99 9.65
C PHE A 7 -2.77 8.28 9.13
N VAL A 8 -2.24 9.48 9.38
CA VAL A 8 -1.01 9.93 8.75
C VAL A 8 0.01 10.35 9.79
N ILE A 9 1.20 9.77 9.73
CA ILE A 9 2.37 10.21 10.48
C ILE A 9 3.35 10.82 9.48
N LYS A 10 3.78 12.06 9.76
CA LYS A 10 4.71 12.80 8.93
C LYS A 10 6.04 12.98 9.62
N ARG A 11 7.13 12.77 8.89
CA ARG A 11 8.47 13.18 9.27
C ARG A 11 9.11 13.93 8.11
N THR A 12 9.61 15.13 8.37
CA THR A 12 10.33 15.95 7.40
C THR A 12 11.78 16.11 7.83
N THR A 13 12.71 15.88 6.90
CA THR A 13 14.11 16.24 7.05
C THR A 13 14.42 17.41 6.14
N THR A 14 15.65 17.94 6.18
CA THR A 14 16.09 19.02 5.27
C THR A 14 16.10 18.57 3.81
N LEU A 15 16.11 17.25 3.53
CA LEU A 15 16.25 16.68 2.18
C LEU A 15 15.01 15.95 1.69
N SER A 16 14.21 15.40 2.57
CA SER A 16 13.09 14.53 2.16
C SER A 16 11.94 14.56 3.15
N ASP A 17 10.76 14.33 2.61
CA ASP A 17 9.52 14.15 3.37
C ASP A 17 9.13 12.68 3.40
N TYR A 18 8.62 12.24 4.56
CA TYR A 18 8.17 10.87 4.77
C TYR A 18 6.80 10.89 5.43
N TYR A 19 5.87 10.10 4.87
CA TYR A 19 4.52 9.95 5.40
C TYR A 19 4.24 8.48 5.60
N LEU A 20 3.68 8.15 6.75
CA LEU A 20 3.12 6.84 7.04
C LEU A 20 1.60 6.98 7.06
N LEU A 21 0.94 6.32 6.13
CA LEU A 21 -0.51 6.35 6.00
C LEU A 21 -1.06 4.97 6.32
N TYR A 22 -2.08 4.91 7.17
CA TYR A 22 -2.98 3.77 7.16
C TYR A 22 -4.02 3.99 6.05
N LYS A 23 -3.79 3.36 4.89
CA LYS A 23 -4.70 3.53 3.75
C LYS A 23 -6.03 2.85 4.04
N PRO A 24 -7.16 3.59 3.98
CA PRO A 24 -8.47 3.00 4.19
C PRO A 24 -8.88 2.05 3.06
N PHE A 25 -9.84 1.19 3.38
CA PHE A 25 -10.55 0.37 2.41
C PHE A 25 -11.23 1.25 1.36
N GLN A 26 -11.22 0.81 0.11
CA GLN A 26 -11.84 1.50 -1.03
C GLN A 26 -11.27 2.90 -1.32
N VAL A 27 -9.97 3.04 -1.15
CA VAL A 27 -9.22 4.22 -1.58
C VAL A 27 -8.11 3.79 -2.52
N LEU A 28 -7.98 4.46 -3.67
CA LEU A 28 -6.92 4.20 -4.63
C LEU A 28 -5.58 4.71 -4.10
N SER A 29 -4.51 3.92 -4.28
CA SER A 29 -3.14 4.29 -3.90
C SER A 29 -2.51 5.23 -4.94
N GLN A 30 -3.18 6.31 -5.25
CA GLN A 30 -2.74 7.32 -6.22
C GLN A 30 -3.42 8.65 -5.91
N PHE A 31 -2.90 9.73 -6.48
CA PHE A 31 -3.42 11.07 -6.27
C PHE A 31 -4.41 11.53 -7.35
N THR A 32 -4.74 10.66 -8.29
CA THR A 32 -5.74 10.93 -9.33
C THR A 32 -6.89 9.94 -9.22
N SER A 33 -8.10 10.45 -9.39
CA SER A 33 -9.30 9.60 -9.35
C SER A 33 -9.53 8.94 -10.70
N THR A 34 -9.96 7.68 -10.67
CA THR A 34 -10.49 6.95 -11.82
C THR A 34 -11.79 6.27 -11.40
N ASP A 35 -12.72 6.15 -12.33
CA ASP A 35 -14.03 5.49 -12.10
C ASP A 35 -14.79 6.04 -10.89
N ASN A 36 -14.69 7.34 -10.62
CA ASN A 36 -15.32 8.01 -9.47
C ASN A 36 -14.96 7.42 -8.11
N LYS A 37 -13.82 6.76 -8.00
CA LYS A 37 -13.34 6.20 -6.75
C LYS A 37 -12.59 7.24 -5.95
N LEU A 38 -12.66 7.11 -4.61
CA LEU A 38 -11.80 7.91 -3.73
C LEU A 38 -10.34 7.57 -3.97
N CYS A 39 -9.49 8.57 -3.86
CA CYS A 39 -8.05 8.42 -4.02
C CYS A 39 -7.31 9.12 -2.89
N LEU A 40 -5.99 9.04 -2.87
CA LEU A 40 -5.18 9.65 -1.80
C LEU A 40 -5.37 11.16 -1.70
N LYS A 41 -5.66 11.84 -2.80
CA LYS A 41 -5.91 13.26 -2.79
C LYS A 41 -7.12 13.66 -1.92
N ASP A 42 -8.08 12.77 -1.79
CA ASP A 42 -9.30 13.03 -1.02
C ASP A 42 -9.07 12.91 0.49
N ILE A 43 -8.00 12.27 0.93
CA ILE A 43 -7.75 11.97 2.34
C ILE A 43 -6.49 12.61 2.90
N MET A 44 -5.61 13.12 2.06
CA MET A 44 -4.37 13.75 2.52
C MET A 44 -3.89 14.78 1.52
N ASP A 45 -3.07 15.71 2.01
CA ASP A 45 -2.42 16.73 1.21
C ASP A 45 -0.90 16.62 1.40
N VAL A 46 -0.17 16.47 0.30
CA VAL A 46 1.27 16.31 0.29
C VAL A 46 1.89 17.14 -0.82
N PRO A 47 3.19 17.45 -0.72
CA PRO A 47 3.91 18.07 -1.83
C PRO A 47 3.82 17.25 -3.11
N LYS A 48 3.89 17.90 -4.26
CA LYS A 48 3.68 17.27 -5.57
C LYS A 48 4.72 16.21 -5.93
N ASP A 49 5.89 16.27 -5.31
CA ASP A 49 6.97 15.31 -5.55
C ASP A 49 6.92 14.09 -4.61
N VAL A 50 5.94 14.02 -3.72
CA VAL A 50 5.72 12.88 -2.82
C VAL A 50 4.81 11.86 -3.49
N TYR A 51 5.26 10.60 -3.53
CA TYR A 51 4.54 9.49 -4.14
C TYR A 51 4.47 8.30 -3.20
N PRO A 52 3.45 7.44 -3.34
CA PRO A 52 3.40 6.22 -2.58
C PRO A 52 4.52 5.26 -2.98
N VAL A 53 5.09 4.60 -2.01
CA VAL A 53 6.07 3.52 -2.21
C VAL A 53 5.29 2.24 -2.46
N GLY A 54 5.12 1.89 -3.71
CA GLY A 54 4.26 0.80 -4.12
C GLY A 54 2.78 1.19 -4.07
N ARG A 55 1.93 0.18 -4.15
CA ARG A 55 0.48 0.37 -4.14
C ARG A 55 -0.18 -0.75 -3.38
N LEU A 56 -1.18 -0.40 -2.58
CA LEU A 56 -2.17 -1.35 -2.08
C LEU A 56 -3.37 -1.32 -3.03
N ASP A 57 -4.00 -2.46 -3.20
CA ASP A 57 -5.22 -2.53 -3.99
C ASP A 57 -6.32 -1.64 -3.41
N HIS A 58 -7.25 -1.24 -4.25
CA HIS A 58 -8.40 -0.44 -3.83
C HIS A 58 -9.14 -1.07 -2.64
N ASP A 59 -9.30 -2.39 -2.66
CA ASP A 59 -10.01 -3.15 -1.64
C ASP A 59 -9.11 -3.63 -0.49
N SER A 60 -7.85 -3.22 -0.47
CA SER A 60 -6.94 -3.49 0.65
C SER A 60 -6.82 -2.27 1.54
N GLU A 61 -6.64 -2.50 2.83
CA GLU A 61 -6.31 -1.45 3.78
C GLU A 61 -5.01 -1.79 4.49
N GLY A 62 -4.30 -0.79 4.99
CA GLY A 62 -3.07 -1.01 5.72
C GLY A 62 -2.01 0.05 5.49
N LEU A 63 -0.79 -0.29 5.87
CA LEU A 63 0.34 0.61 5.85
C LEU A 63 0.77 0.94 4.43
N LEU A 64 0.84 2.23 4.13
CA LEU A 64 1.38 2.76 2.89
C LEU A 64 2.38 3.87 3.24
N ILE A 65 3.59 3.75 2.72
CA ILE A 65 4.63 4.76 2.87
C ILE A 65 4.60 5.68 1.65
N LEU A 66 4.66 6.99 1.89
CA LEU A 66 4.76 7.97 0.82
C LEU A 66 6.00 8.84 1.07
N THR A 67 6.75 9.12 0.03
CA THR A 67 7.98 9.88 0.16
C THR A 67 8.43 10.46 -1.18
N ASN A 68 9.26 11.48 -1.13
CA ASN A 68 10.04 11.94 -2.27
C ASN A 68 11.49 11.44 -2.25
N ASP A 69 11.82 10.55 -1.32
CA ASP A 69 13.14 9.91 -1.23
C ASP A 69 13.21 8.74 -2.22
N LYS A 70 13.85 9.00 -3.37
CA LYS A 70 13.96 8.00 -4.44
C LYS A 70 14.81 6.81 -4.06
N GLN A 71 15.80 6.98 -3.19
CA GLN A 71 16.63 5.87 -2.72
C GLN A 71 15.84 4.93 -1.84
N LEU A 72 15.06 5.46 -0.92
CA LEU A 72 14.19 4.64 -0.08
C LEU A 72 13.16 3.88 -0.92
N ASN A 73 12.53 4.57 -1.87
CA ASN A 73 11.58 3.95 -2.78
C ASN A 73 12.22 2.76 -3.53
N HIS A 74 13.42 2.97 -4.08
CA HIS A 74 14.14 1.91 -4.76
C HIS A 74 14.45 0.72 -3.83
N ARG A 75 14.94 0.99 -2.63
CA ARG A 75 15.28 -0.05 -1.65
C ARG A 75 14.07 -0.88 -1.22
N LEU A 76 12.91 -0.26 -1.07
CA LEU A 76 11.71 -0.94 -0.62
C LEU A 76 11.02 -1.74 -1.73
N LEU A 77 11.15 -1.31 -2.98
CA LEU A 77 10.45 -1.93 -4.11
C LEU A 77 11.29 -2.88 -4.94
N HIS A 78 12.61 -2.68 -4.98
CA HIS A 78 13.46 -3.50 -5.84
C HIS A 78 13.54 -4.93 -5.32
N PRO A 79 13.31 -5.95 -6.17
CA PRO A 79 13.27 -7.36 -5.74
C PRO A 79 14.56 -7.85 -5.08
N SER A 80 15.72 -7.28 -5.42
CA SER A 80 17.00 -7.70 -4.85
C SER A 80 17.11 -7.49 -3.34
N PHE A 81 16.31 -6.59 -2.77
CA PHE A 81 16.31 -6.32 -1.32
C PHE A 81 15.36 -7.22 -0.54
N GLN A 82 14.52 -7.98 -1.22
CA GLN A 82 13.68 -9.05 -0.66
C GLN A 82 12.88 -8.64 0.59
N HIS A 83 12.26 -7.47 0.57
CA HIS A 83 11.38 -7.05 1.66
C HIS A 83 10.09 -7.86 1.64
N GLU A 84 9.75 -8.42 2.79
CA GLU A 84 8.51 -9.16 2.97
C GLU A 84 7.32 -8.22 3.05
N ARG A 85 6.19 -8.69 2.56
CA ARG A 85 4.89 -8.04 2.68
C ARG A 85 3.93 -9.01 3.32
N GLU A 86 3.28 -8.57 4.39
CA GLU A 86 2.32 -9.38 5.11
C GLU A 86 0.90 -8.88 4.83
N TYR A 87 0.03 -9.81 4.45
CA TYR A 87 -1.38 -9.54 4.22
C TYR A 87 -2.23 -10.45 5.11
N TRP A 88 -3.15 -9.83 5.82
CA TRP A 88 -4.19 -10.56 6.54
C TRP A 88 -5.42 -10.61 5.63
N VAL A 89 -5.77 -11.81 5.22
CA VAL A 89 -6.83 -12.04 4.24
C VAL A 89 -8.00 -12.74 4.92
N GLN A 90 -9.15 -12.09 4.85
CA GLN A 90 -10.39 -12.71 5.32
C GLN A 90 -10.97 -13.56 4.18
N VAL A 91 -11.27 -14.82 4.49
CA VAL A 91 -11.83 -15.74 3.53
C VAL A 91 -13.29 -16.02 3.87
N ASP A 92 -14.08 -16.41 2.87
CA ASP A 92 -15.43 -16.88 3.08
C ASP A 92 -15.41 -18.31 3.60
N GLY A 93 -16.13 -18.53 4.72
CA GLY A 93 -16.14 -19.84 5.38
C GLY A 93 -14.89 -20.12 6.20
N ALA A 94 -14.70 -21.39 6.55
CA ALA A 94 -13.54 -21.84 7.32
C ALA A 94 -12.46 -22.40 6.39
N ILE A 95 -11.24 -21.87 6.52
CA ILE A 95 -10.13 -22.38 5.72
C ILE A 95 -9.66 -23.73 6.26
N THR A 96 -9.39 -24.68 5.36
CA THR A 96 -8.92 -26.02 5.71
C THR A 96 -7.41 -26.07 5.75
N SER A 97 -6.83 -27.03 6.48
CA SER A 97 -5.39 -27.25 6.53
C SER A 97 -4.82 -27.57 5.15
N SER A 98 -5.56 -28.34 4.33
CA SER A 98 -5.13 -28.66 2.96
C SER A 98 -5.11 -27.42 2.06
N ALA A 99 -6.05 -26.50 2.21
CA ALA A 99 -6.07 -25.24 1.47
C ALA A 99 -4.87 -24.36 1.86
N ILE A 100 -4.57 -24.26 3.16
CA ILE A 100 -3.40 -23.52 3.65
C ILE A 100 -2.11 -24.10 3.06
N GLN A 101 -1.98 -25.43 3.06
CA GLN A 101 -0.79 -26.08 2.51
C GLN A 101 -0.65 -25.85 1.00
N ALA A 102 -1.76 -25.90 0.26
CA ALA A 102 -1.77 -25.60 -1.17
C ALA A 102 -1.31 -24.17 -1.46
N LEU A 103 -1.77 -23.19 -0.67
CA LEU A 103 -1.36 -21.80 -0.81
C LEU A 103 0.13 -21.61 -0.49
N LYS A 104 0.67 -22.34 0.49
CA LYS A 104 2.10 -22.28 0.82
C LYS A 104 2.99 -22.82 -0.29
N THR A 105 2.55 -23.88 -0.96
CA THR A 105 3.33 -24.50 -2.04
C THR A 105 3.10 -23.84 -3.40
N GLY A 106 2.05 -23.08 -3.52
CA GLY A 106 1.69 -22.37 -4.74
C GLY A 106 0.51 -23.00 -5.45
N VAL A 107 -0.33 -22.15 -6.00
CA VAL A 107 -1.48 -22.53 -6.80
C VAL A 107 -1.48 -21.76 -8.10
N THR A 108 -2.04 -22.34 -9.16
CA THR A 108 -2.25 -21.64 -10.42
C THR A 108 -3.53 -20.82 -10.32
N ALA A 109 -3.42 -19.53 -10.63
CA ALA A 109 -4.57 -18.63 -10.68
C ALA A 109 -4.76 -18.14 -12.10
N SER A 110 -6.02 -18.08 -12.56
CA SER A 110 -6.38 -17.51 -13.85
C SER A 110 -7.11 -16.19 -13.63
N PHE A 111 -6.68 -15.16 -14.36
CA PHE A 111 -7.32 -13.86 -14.32
C PHE A 111 -8.03 -13.63 -15.64
N SER A 112 -9.29 -13.25 -15.56
CA SER A 112 -10.09 -12.90 -16.72
C SER A 112 -10.39 -11.42 -16.73
N GLY A 113 -10.33 -10.79 -17.89
CA GLY A 113 -10.78 -9.41 -18.08
C GLY A 113 -9.89 -8.36 -17.42
N VAL A 114 -8.64 -8.44 -17.62
CA VAL A 114 -7.73 -7.38 -17.17
C VAL A 114 -7.89 -6.15 -18.02
#